data_bbea9239c7b6f10afb84beab6d575fbc
#
_entry.id   bbea9239c7b6f10afb84beab6d575fbc
#
_cell.length_a   1.000
_cell.length_b   1.000
_cell.length_c   1.000
_cell.angle_alpha   90.00
_cell.angle_beta   90.00
_cell.angle_gamma   90.00
#
_symmetry.space_group_name_H-M   'P 1'
#
loop_
_entity.id
_entity.type
_entity.pdbx_description
1 polymer ?
#
loop_
_entity_poly.entity_id
_entity_poly.type
_entity_poly.pdbx_seq_one_letter_code
_entity_poly.pdbx_strand_id
1 'polypeptide(L)'
;MRAACCSHVEGMNEHSLPTEDEAAFEAYLDTLAAALHHRSRKQPLRDYCTGLLLPEGRKSMEPMAARLAPARTRTMHKTLLNFVSEGAWSDEAVLAAMRSQVLPAMQAHGPLRFWIVDESGMPKKGKHSVGVARQYCGEVGKVDNCQVMVSLSVANEAACLPLAARLYLPEAWAVDEERRSKVGVPLDVVFQSKPALALEQIRAAHAAGVPPGVVLADEVYGSTASFRQGVSALGLDYAAAVRATTPVRPPLDKRRARLWRGQDAALSVRALAARVPRSAWRWVTWREGSGPELSGRFAAIRVRVGRDGAEGEQTLLLEWPVGATDPVGYWLVTLARHTPLQDVVATAKGRWWVEQNYRELKQEVGLGDFEGRGWRGFHHHLTLSFAAYGFLVMRRCQQPWPAGGRAGVLSFPVVADPTHPPIRPERHAPTSIPTMRRRLTVGLARRLPRCPCCQTPHSEQVFLIQPLLLSA
;
A
#
# COMPACT_ATOMS: atom_id res chain seq x y z
N MET A 1 -29.50 4.04 -22.17
CA MET A 1 -28.63 3.05 -21.52
C MET A 1 -29.51 2.07 -20.76
N ARG A 2 -30.06 1.07 -21.46
CA ARG A 2 -30.88 -0.02 -20.92
C ARG A 2 -30.27 -1.31 -21.46
N ALA A 3 -29.20 -1.80 -20.85
CA ALA A 3 -28.69 -3.14 -21.11
C ALA A 3 -27.86 -3.61 -19.92
N ALA A 4 -28.12 -4.82 -19.48
CA ALA A 4 -27.46 -5.58 -18.43
C ALA A 4 -28.12 -5.54 -17.04
N CYS A 5 -29.41 -5.84 -16.92
CA CYS A 5 -30.06 -6.00 -15.62
C CYS A 5 -30.90 -7.28 -15.44
N CYS A 6 -30.95 -8.22 -16.35
CA CYS A 6 -31.83 -9.38 -16.20
C CYS A 6 -31.21 -10.70 -16.67
N SER A 7 -30.86 -11.57 -15.71
CA SER A 7 -30.90 -13.02 -15.87
C SER A 7 -31.32 -13.65 -14.53
N HIS A 8 -32.32 -14.50 -14.58
CA HIS A 8 -33.03 -15.10 -13.45
C HIS A 8 -32.25 -16.23 -12.77
N VAL A 9 -32.27 -16.25 -11.44
CA VAL A 9 -32.16 -17.47 -10.62
C VAL A 9 -33.02 -17.32 -9.36
N GLU A 10 -33.91 -18.27 -9.11
CA GLU A 10 -34.82 -18.31 -7.96
C GLU A 10 -34.16 -18.96 -6.73
N GLY A 11 -34.45 -18.42 -5.56
CA GLY A 11 -34.46 -19.13 -4.28
C GLY A 11 -33.24 -19.00 -3.38
N MET A 12 -33.18 -17.98 -2.52
CA MET A 12 -32.44 -18.04 -1.24
C MET A 12 -33.13 -17.21 -0.15
N ASN A 13 -33.22 -17.82 1.05
CA ASN A 13 -33.90 -17.32 2.23
C ASN A 13 -33.44 -15.91 2.69
N GLU A 14 -34.39 -15.01 2.92
CA GLU A 14 -34.19 -13.60 3.28
C GLU A 14 -33.73 -13.34 4.73
N HIS A 15 -33.58 -14.35 5.60
CA HIS A 15 -33.30 -14.18 7.05
C HIS A 15 -32.14 -15.04 7.56
N SER A 16 -31.04 -15.10 6.82
CA SER A 16 -29.82 -15.69 7.39
C SER A 16 -29.18 -14.71 8.39
N LEU A 17 -28.82 -15.23 9.58
CA LEU A 17 -28.00 -14.49 10.56
C LEU A 17 -26.71 -13.96 9.88
N PRO A 18 -26.21 -12.79 10.33
CA PRO A 18 -24.92 -12.26 9.84
C PRO A 18 -23.84 -13.33 9.94
N THR A 19 -23.01 -13.45 8.91
CA THR A 19 -21.81 -14.26 9.03
C THR A 19 -20.85 -13.64 10.07
N GLU A 20 -19.93 -14.43 10.60
CA GLU A 20 -18.90 -13.93 11.53
C GLU A 20 -18.13 -12.74 10.95
N ASP A 21 -17.79 -12.79 9.64
CA ASP A 21 -17.07 -11.69 8.97
C ASP A 21 -17.91 -10.41 8.89
N GLU A 22 -19.22 -10.53 8.67
CA GLU A 22 -20.13 -9.38 8.65
C GLU A 22 -20.29 -8.74 10.03
N ALA A 23 -20.47 -9.55 11.06
CA ALA A 23 -20.55 -9.07 12.44
C ALA A 23 -19.26 -8.39 12.89
N ALA A 24 -18.11 -8.97 12.55
CA ALA A 24 -16.80 -8.38 12.80
C ALA A 24 -16.61 -7.06 12.04
N PHE A 25 -17.10 -6.95 10.79
CA PHE A 25 -17.03 -5.72 10.03
C PHE A 25 -17.87 -4.60 10.64
N GLU A 26 -19.08 -4.91 11.08
CA GLU A 26 -19.92 -3.94 11.79
C GLU A 26 -19.28 -3.44 13.09
N ALA A 27 -18.72 -4.32 13.91
CA ALA A 27 -18.02 -3.95 15.13
C ALA A 27 -16.78 -3.09 14.86
N TYR A 28 -16.04 -3.41 13.79
CA TYR A 28 -14.91 -2.62 13.33
C TYR A 28 -15.34 -1.21 12.90
N LEU A 29 -16.42 -1.10 12.12
CA LEU A 29 -16.98 0.18 11.69
C LEU A 29 -17.52 1.01 12.87
N ASP A 30 -18.04 0.37 13.92
CA ASP A 30 -18.44 1.07 15.14
C ASP A 30 -17.27 1.76 15.83
N THR A 31 -16.12 1.08 15.88
CA THR A 31 -14.88 1.66 16.43
C THR A 31 -14.41 2.87 15.61
N LEU A 32 -14.40 2.76 14.28
CA LEU A 32 -14.06 3.90 13.42
C LEU A 32 -15.07 5.05 13.55
N ALA A 33 -16.36 4.72 13.63
CA ALA A 33 -17.44 5.71 13.76
C ALA A 33 -17.38 6.49 15.09
N ALA A 34 -16.89 5.86 16.16
CA ALA A 34 -16.66 6.54 17.44
C ALA A 34 -15.63 7.68 17.31
N ALA A 35 -14.60 7.50 16.48
CA ALA A 35 -13.57 8.51 16.22
C ALA A 35 -14.07 9.72 15.42
N LEU A 36 -15.27 9.68 14.82
CA LEU A 36 -15.84 10.80 14.08
C LEU A 36 -16.54 11.86 14.97
N HIS A 37 -16.73 11.56 16.24
CA HIS A 37 -17.33 12.45 17.26
C HIS A 37 -18.67 13.09 16.88
N HIS A 38 -19.40 12.55 15.87
CA HIS A 38 -20.70 13.07 15.47
C HIS A 38 -21.62 11.98 14.93
N ARG A 39 -22.83 11.88 15.52
CA ARG A 39 -23.78 10.80 15.20
C ARG A 39 -24.16 10.73 13.71
N SER A 40 -24.32 11.87 13.05
CA SER A 40 -24.72 11.90 11.63
C SER A 40 -23.65 11.38 10.66
N ARG A 41 -22.41 11.24 11.10
CA ARG A 41 -21.29 10.73 10.29
C ARG A 41 -21.17 9.19 10.30
N LYS A 42 -21.84 8.53 11.24
CA LYS A 42 -21.73 7.07 11.43
C LYS A 42 -22.22 6.30 10.20
N GLN A 43 -23.43 6.60 9.73
CA GLN A 43 -24.00 5.90 8.59
C GLN A 43 -23.26 6.19 7.28
N PRO A 44 -22.89 7.44 6.95
CA PRO A 44 -22.07 7.71 5.76
C PRO A 44 -20.68 7.01 5.77
N LEU A 45 -20.05 6.87 6.94
CA LEU A 45 -18.81 6.07 7.08
C LEU A 45 -19.07 4.61 6.68
N ARG A 46 -20.13 3.99 7.25
CA ARG A 46 -20.52 2.61 6.96
C ARG A 46 -20.80 2.43 5.48
N ASP A 47 -21.62 3.30 4.92
CA ASP A 47 -22.01 3.27 3.52
C ASP A 47 -20.77 3.39 2.61
N TYR A 48 -19.85 4.30 2.94
CA TYR A 48 -18.66 4.50 2.13
C TYR A 48 -17.71 3.28 2.18
N CYS A 49 -17.39 2.79 3.38
CA CYS A 49 -16.55 1.61 3.53
C CYS A 49 -17.17 0.36 2.89
N THR A 50 -18.48 0.18 3.04
CA THR A 50 -19.22 -0.89 2.34
C THR A 50 -19.11 -0.73 0.83
N GLY A 51 -19.33 0.48 0.31
CA GLY A 51 -19.22 0.78 -1.12
C GLY A 51 -17.83 0.48 -1.71
N LEU A 52 -16.76 0.76 -0.96
CA LEU A 52 -15.39 0.44 -1.36
C LEU A 52 -15.16 -1.08 -1.46
N LEU A 53 -15.75 -1.86 -0.57
CA LEU A 53 -15.59 -3.31 -0.52
C LEU A 53 -16.48 -4.06 -1.51
N LEU A 54 -17.61 -3.51 -1.95
CA LEU A 54 -18.49 -4.16 -2.92
C LEU A 54 -17.72 -4.56 -4.18
N PRO A 55 -18.02 -5.73 -4.79
CA PRO A 55 -17.34 -6.16 -6.00
C PRO A 55 -17.73 -5.29 -7.18
N GLU A 56 -16.92 -5.38 -8.21
CA GLU A 56 -17.14 -4.83 -9.55
C GLU A 56 -17.37 -3.32 -9.69
N GLY A 57 -16.96 -2.81 -10.81
CA GLY A 57 -17.10 -1.41 -11.20
C GLY A 57 -16.22 -0.46 -10.39
N ARG A 58 -16.18 0.73 -10.89
CA ARG A 58 -15.41 1.83 -10.31
C ARG A 58 -15.93 2.20 -8.92
N LYS A 59 -15.03 2.50 -7.99
CA LYS A 59 -15.34 2.92 -6.61
C LYS A 59 -15.47 4.44 -6.48
N SER A 60 -15.89 5.12 -7.55
CA SER A 60 -16.27 6.52 -7.46
C SER A 60 -17.69 6.67 -6.88
N MET A 61 -18.03 7.86 -6.41
CA MET A 61 -19.22 8.08 -5.56
C MET A 61 -20.55 7.70 -6.22
N GLU A 62 -20.74 8.01 -7.50
CA GLU A 62 -22.00 7.71 -8.19
C GLU A 62 -22.23 6.20 -8.38
N PRO A 63 -21.26 5.41 -8.90
CA PRO A 63 -21.38 3.96 -8.95
C PRO A 63 -21.58 3.30 -7.58
N MET A 64 -20.90 3.78 -6.54
CA MET A 64 -21.14 3.29 -5.19
C MET A 64 -22.55 3.59 -4.70
N ALA A 65 -23.02 4.82 -4.89
CA ALA A 65 -24.38 5.24 -4.50
C ALA A 65 -25.47 4.44 -5.20
N ALA A 66 -25.27 4.14 -6.49
CA ALA A 66 -26.22 3.34 -7.26
C ALA A 66 -26.34 1.90 -6.74
N ARG A 67 -25.24 1.34 -6.24
CA ARG A 67 -25.24 -0.02 -5.64
C ARG A 67 -25.79 -0.03 -4.22
N LEU A 68 -25.43 0.95 -3.41
CA LEU A 68 -25.87 1.04 -2.01
C LEU A 68 -27.35 1.37 -1.87
N ALA A 69 -27.88 2.20 -2.76
CA ALA A 69 -29.27 2.67 -2.68
C ALA A 69 -29.87 2.91 -4.07
N PRO A 70 -30.16 1.87 -4.86
CA PRO A 70 -30.59 2.00 -6.25
C PRO A 70 -31.86 2.81 -6.43
N ALA A 71 -32.80 2.75 -5.49
CA ALA A 71 -34.03 3.55 -5.51
C ALA A 71 -33.80 5.04 -5.16
N ARG A 72 -32.67 5.38 -4.54
CA ARG A 72 -32.35 6.73 -4.04
C ARG A 72 -30.92 7.14 -4.36
N THR A 73 -30.39 6.73 -5.50
CA THR A 73 -29.00 6.96 -5.94
C THR A 73 -28.57 8.42 -5.78
N ARG A 74 -29.41 9.39 -6.20
CA ARG A 74 -29.07 10.82 -6.11
C ARG A 74 -28.89 11.29 -4.66
N THR A 75 -29.75 10.84 -3.75
CA THR A 75 -29.65 11.17 -2.32
C THR A 75 -28.41 10.54 -1.70
N MET A 76 -28.17 9.27 -1.98
CA MET A 76 -26.99 8.55 -1.51
C MET A 76 -25.69 9.19 -2.03
N HIS A 77 -25.64 9.52 -3.33
CA HIS A 77 -24.50 10.23 -3.91
C HIS A 77 -24.20 11.54 -3.18
N LYS A 78 -25.24 12.36 -2.92
CA LYS A 78 -25.08 13.61 -2.16
C LYS A 78 -24.58 13.36 -0.74
N THR A 79 -25.07 12.32 -0.08
CA THR A 79 -24.64 11.94 1.28
C THR A 79 -23.15 11.55 1.31
N LEU A 80 -22.71 10.68 0.40
CA LEU A 80 -21.31 10.26 0.30
C LEU A 80 -20.40 11.44 -0.08
N LEU A 81 -20.83 12.28 -1.01
CA LEU A 81 -20.08 13.47 -1.44
C LEU A 81 -19.89 14.44 -0.26
N ASN A 82 -20.95 14.77 0.46
CA ASN A 82 -20.88 15.68 1.60
C ASN A 82 -20.00 15.09 2.70
N PHE A 83 -20.09 13.81 2.98
CA PHE A 83 -19.29 13.14 4.01
C PHE A 83 -17.78 13.20 3.69
N VAL A 84 -17.40 12.97 2.43
CA VAL A 84 -15.99 12.91 2.02
C VAL A 84 -15.44 14.29 1.68
N SER A 85 -16.18 15.14 0.98
CA SER A 85 -15.65 16.41 0.50
C SER A 85 -15.82 17.56 1.50
N GLU A 86 -16.95 17.56 2.27
CA GLU A 86 -17.31 18.68 3.15
C GLU A 86 -17.21 18.32 4.65
N GLY A 87 -17.25 17.03 4.98
CA GLY A 87 -17.23 16.56 6.36
C GLY A 87 -15.98 17.03 7.11
N ALA A 88 -16.14 17.77 8.22
CA ALA A 88 -15.04 18.22 9.06
C ALA A 88 -14.70 17.17 10.11
N TRP A 89 -14.19 16.00 9.69
CA TRP A 89 -13.68 14.96 10.57
C TRP A 89 -12.18 14.73 10.35
N SER A 90 -11.52 14.14 11.34
CA SER A 90 -10.08 13.97 11.36
C SER A 90 -9.66 12.67 10.70
N ASP A 91 -8.85 12.74 9.64
CA ASP A 91 -8.18 11.59 9.03
C ASP A 91 -7.37 10.81 10.07
N GLU A 92 -6.59 11.53 10.88
CA GLU A 92 -5.73 10.92 11.89
C GLU A 92 -6.53 10.17 12.95
N ALA A 93 -7.68 10.70 13.40
CA ALA A 93 -8.52 10.00 14.38
C ALA A 93 -9.04 8.65 13.83
N VAL A 94 -9.47 8.62 12.57
CA VAL A 94 -9.92 7.39 11.92
C VAL A 94 -8.77 6.42 11.70
N LEU A 95 -7.59 6.90 11.27
CA LEU A 95 -6.40 6.07 11.10
C LEU A 95 -5.88 5.54 12.44
N ALA A 96 -5.95 6.32 13.52
CA ALA A 96 -5.61 5.87 14.86
C ALA A 96 -6.55 4.76 15.34
N ALA A 97 -7.87 4.91 15.11
CA ALA A 97 -8.85 3.87 15.40
C ALA A 97 -8.61 2.59 14.57
N MET A 98 -8.27 2.73 13.29
CA MET A 98 -7.85 1.60 12.45
C MET A 98 -6.62 0.90 13.04
N ARG A 99 -5.57 1.65 13.36
CA ARG A 99 -4.33 1.10 13.92
C ARG A 99 -4.57 0.33 15.22
N SER A 100 -5.41 0.87 16.11
CA SER A 100 -5.74 0.22 17.39
C SER A 100 -6.38 -1.16 17.23
N GLN A 101 -7.08 -1.41 16.13
CA GLN A 101 -7.72 -2.69 15.83
C GLN A 101 -6.78 -3.64 15.07
N VAL A 102 -6.03 -3.11 14.09
CA VAL A 102 -5.31 -3.95 13.12
C VAL A 102 -3.92 -4.33 13.62
N LEU A 103 -3.17 -3.40 14.25
CA LEU A 103 -1.81 -3.68 14.70
C LEU A 103 -1.71 -4.82 15.71
N PRO A 104 -2.58 -4.95 16.72
CA PRO A 104 -2.56 -6.11 17.61
C PRO A 104 -2.75 -7.45 16.87
N ALA A 105 -3.65 -7.49 15.88
CA ALA A 105 -3.86 -8.69 15.08
C ALA A 105 -2.62 -9.05 14.23
N MET A 106 -1.93 -8.06 13.67
CA MET A 106 -0.66 -8.28 12.98
C MET A 106 0.43 -8.78 13.94
N GLN A 107 0.57 -8.15 15.11
CA GLN A 107 1.59 -8.50 16.12
C GLN A 107 1.39 -9.89 16.72
N ALA A 108 0.19 -10.45 16.70
CA ALA A 108 -0.06 -11.84 17.07
C ALA A 108 0.70 -12.86 16.19
N HIS A 109 1.11 -12.48 14.99
CA HIS A 109 1.95 -13.27 14.08
C HIS A 109 3.45 -12.95 14.16
N GLY A 110 3.84 -12.03 15.01
CA GLY A 110 5.21 -11.60 15.18
C GLY A 110 5.39 -10.08 15.13
N PRO A 111 6.57 -9.58 15.49
CA PRO A 111 6.84 -8.15 15.53
C PRO A 111 6.72 -7.51 14.16
N LEU A 112 6.44 -6.21 14.14
CA LEU A 112 6.58 -5.42 12.92
C LEU A 112 8.05 -5.41 12.51
N ARG A 113 8.34 -5.80 11.28
CA ARG A 113 9.70 -5.87 10.76
C ARG A 113 10.10 -4.62 10.00
N PHE A 114 9.15 -4.06 9.25
CA PHE A 114 9.43 -2.99 8.28
C PHE A 114 8.49 -1.82 8.44
N TRP A 115 9.06 -0.64 8.26
CA TRP A 115 8.37 0.62 7.99
C TRP A 115 8.73 1.03 6.57
N ILE A 116 7.78 0.97 5.65
CA ILE A 116 8.05 1.13 4.22
C ILE A 116 7.51 2.47 3.76
N VAL A 117 8.39 3.35 3.29
CA VAL A 117 7.99 4.59 2.63
C VAL A 117 8.06 4.42 1.12
N ASP A 118 7.03 4.88 0.45
CA ASP A 118 6.96 4.81 -1.00
C ASP A 118 5.93 5.81 -1.55
N GLU A 119 5.86 5.94 -2.86
CA GLU A 119 4.91 6.80 -3.53
C GLU A 119 4.01 6.03 -4.48
N SER A 120 2.77 6.50 -4.64
CA SER A 120 1.85 5.93 -5.62
C SER A 120 1.22 7.03 -6.46
N GLY A 121 1.35 6.90 -7.77
CA GLY A 121 0.71 7.77 -8.75
C GLY A 121 -0.74 7.34 -9.01
N MET A 122 -1.60 8.34 -9.25
CA MET A 122 -2.99 8.17 -9.66
C MET A 122 -3.22 9.01 -10.92
N PRO A 123 -3.30 8.39 -12.11
CA PRO A 123 -3.51 9.10 -13.39
C PRO A 123 -4.78 9.96 -13.36
N LYS A 124 -4.71 11.15 -13.93
CA LYS A 124 -5.85 12.08 -14.04
C LYS A 124 -5.91 12.68 -15.45
N LYS A 125 -7.11 12.79 -16.00
CA LYS A 125 -7.31 13.40 -17.34
C LYS A 125 -7.33 14.93 -17.30
N GLY A 126 -7.80 15.52 -16.20
CA GLY A 126 -8.01 16.97 -16.07
C GLY A 126 -6.89 17.69 -15.35
N LYS A 127 -6.94 19.04 -15.33
CA LYS A 127 -5.96 19.92 -14.70
C LYS A 127 -6.40 20.48 -13.33
N HIS A 128 -7.63 20.15 -12.88
CA HIS A 128 -8.26 20.82 -11.75
C HIS A 128 -8.21 20.04 -10.44
N SER A 129 -7.82 18.78 -10.46
CA SER A 129 -7.66 18.00 -9.22
C SER A 129 -6.45 18.51 -8.43
N VAL A 130 -6.59 18.62 -7.13
CA VAL A 130 -5.52 19.11 -6.24
C VAL A 130 -4.21 18.34 -6.44
N GLY A 131 -3.08 19.03 -6.54
CA GLY A 131 -1.77 18.40 -6.69
C GLY A 131 -1.50 17.74 -8.05
N VAL A 132 -2.43 17.82 -9.01
CA VAL A 132 -2.23 17.23 -10.34
C VAL A 132 -1.14 17.98 -11.12
N ALA A 133 -0.20 17.24 -11.65
CA ALA A 133 0.89 17.76 -12.50
C ALA A 133 1.41 16.69 -13.45
N ARG A 134 2.17 17.11 -14.47
CA ARG A 134 2.98 16.18 -15.26
C ARG A 134 4.20 15.78 -14.45
N GLN A 135 4.19 14.58 -13.94
CA GLN A 135 5.24 14.00 -13.11
C GLN A 135 5.33 12.49 -13.35
N TYR A 136 6.39 11.85 -12.86
CA TYR A 136 6.51 10.40 -13.00
C TYR A 136 5.35 9.70 -12.29
N CYS A 137 4.68 8.82 -13.01
CA CYS A 137 3.56 8.04 -12.51
C CYS A 137 3.91 6.55 -12.60
N GLY A 138 4.24 5.94 -11.45
CA GLY A 138 4.66 4.54 -11.39
C GLY A 138 3.63 3.57 -11.96
N GLU A 139 2.32 3.90 -11.88
CA GLU A 139 1.25 3.06 -12.43
C GLU A 139 1.32 2.90 -13.95
N VAL A 140 1.73 3.94 -14.65
CA VAL A 140 1.86 3.92 -16.12
C VAL A 140 3.31 3.85 -16.59
N GLY A 141 4.27 3.81 -15.68
CA GLY A 141 5.71 3.65 -15.96
C GLY A 141 6.35 4.82 -16.71
N LYS A 142 5.73 6.00 -16.75
CA LYS A 142 6.19 7.18 -17.49
C LYS A 142 5.78 8.48 -16.83
N VAL A 143 6.32 9.60 -17.34
CA VAL A 143 5.83 10.94 -16.98
C VAL A 143 4.44 11.15 -17.58
N ASP A 144 3.45 11.33 -16.73
CA ASP A 144 2.07 11.55 -17.12
C ASP A 144 1.37 12.54 -16.18
N ASN A 145 0.14 12.96 -16.54
CA ASN A 145 -0.68 13.83 -15.71
C ASN A 145 -1.29 13.02 -14.57
N CYS A 146 -0.79 13.20 -13.37
CA CYS A 146 -1.20 12.40 -12.20
C CYS A 146 -1.16 13.20 -10.89
N GLN A 147 -1.87 12.69 -9.90
CA GLN A 147 -1.65 13.00 -8.48
C GLN A 147 -0.67 11.96 -7.92
N VAL A 148 0.18 12.35 -7.00
CA VAL A 148 1.11 11.44 -6.32
C VAL A 148 0.87 11.54 -4.82
N MET A 149 0.68 10.41 -4.15
CA MET A 149 0.70 10.33 -2.69
C MET A 149 2.03 9.74 -2.22
N VAL A 150 2.54 10.23 -1.11
CA VAL A 150 3.61 9.62 -0.34
C VAL A 150 2.98 8.91 0.85
N SER A 151 3.29 7.63 1.07
CA SER A 151 2.72 6.86 2.17
C SER A 151 3.78 6.21 3.05
N LEU A 152 3.37 5.91 4.28
CA LEU A 152 4.06 5.04 5.22
C LEU A 152 3.19 3.80 5.45
N SER A 153 3.78 2.63 5.25
CA SER A 153 3.17 1.32 5.57
C SER A 153 4.03 0.56 6.56
N VAL A 154 3.44 -0.32 7.33
CA VAL A 154 4.17 -1.28 8.17
C VAL A 154 3.92 -2.70 7.71
N ALA A 155 4.92 -3.56 7.86
CA ALA A 155 4.78 -4.95 7.47
C ALA A 155 5.49 -5.90 8.45
N ASN A 156 4.92 -7.09 8.56
CA ASN A 156 5.55 -8.28 9.12
C ASN A 156 5.40 -9.45 8.14
N GLU A 157 5.64 -10.68 8.57
CA GLU A 157 5.54 -11.86 7.70
C GLU A 157 4.10 -12.19 7.28
N ALA A 158 3.09 -11.70 8.01
CA ALA A 158 1.69 -11.99 7.76
C ALA A 158 1.02 -10.99 6.83
N ALA A 159 1.35 -9.69 6.94
CA ALA A 159 0.61 -8.63 6.26
C ALA A 159 1.41 -7.32 6.12
N CYS A 160 0.91 -6.45 5.24
CA CYS A 160 1.33 -5.06 5.10
C CYS A 160 0.11 -4.15 5.28
N LEU A 161 0.25 -3.09 6.11
CA LEU A 161 -0.81 -2.15 6.45
C LEU A 161 -0.34 -0.72 6.16
N PRO A 162 -1.05 0.07 5.33
CA PRO A 162 -0.77 1.49 5.20
C PRO A 162 -1.23 2.22 6.49
N LEU A 163 -0.33 3.01 7.08
CA LEU A 163 -0.59 3.77 8.30
C LEU A 163 -0.99 5.21 8.05
N ALA A 164 -0.36 5.82 7.05
CA ALA A 164 -0.53 7.22 6.71
C ALA A 164 -0.23 7.46 5.23
N ALA A 165 -0.83 8.49 4.67
CA ALA A 165 -0.47 9.02 3.36
C ALA A 165 -0.74 10.52 3.28
N ARG A 166 0.08 11.21 2.49
CA ARG A 166 -0.07 12.63 2.19
C ARG A 166 0.02 12.87 0.68
N LEU A 167 -0.88 13.69 0.15
CA LEU A 167 -0.75 14.16 -1.22
C LEU A 167 0.52 14.99 -1.37
N TYR A 168 1.37 14.62 -2.33
CA TYR A 168 2.46 15.48 -2.75
C TYR A 168 1.91 16.68 -3.50
N LEU A 169 2.16 17.87 -2.97
CA LEU A 169 1.78 19.13 -3.59
C LEU A 169 3.00 19.69 -4.33
N PRO A 170 3.04 19.62 -5.69
CA PRO A 170 4.15 20.19 -6.45
C PRO A 170 4.35 21.68 -6.15
N GLU A 171 5.58 22.19 -6.28
CA GLU A 171 5.93 23.57 -5.95
C GLU A 171 5.05 24.58 -6.71
N ALA A 172 4.77 24.34 -7.99
CA ALA A 172 3.87 25.16 -8.80
C ALA A 172 2.43 25.24 -8.24
N TRP A 173 2.01 24.26 -7.45
CA TRP A 173 0.76 24.31 -6.71
C TRP A 173 0.90 25.06 -5.39
N ALA A 174 2.01 24.88 -4.72
CA ALA A 174 2.24 25.46 -3.40
C ALA A 174 2.29 26.99 -3.41
N VAL A 175 2.75 27.59 -4.52
CA VAL A 175 2.83 29.04 -4.71
C VAL A 175 1.61 29.68 -5.35
N ASP A 176 0.67 28.91 -5.89
CA ASP A 176 -0.55 29.39 -6.56
C ASP A 176 -1.72 29.47 -5.56
N GLU A 177 -1.84 30.61 -4.90
CA GLU A 177 -2.85 30.85 -3.86
C GLU A 177 -4.29 30.71 -4.39
N GLU A 178 -4.55 31.23 -5.59
CA GLU A 178 -5.89 31.14 -6.21
C GLU A 178 -6.29 29.69 -6.46
N ARG A 179 -5.35 28.92 -7.02
CA ARG A 179 -5.58 27.50 -7.32
C ARG A 179 -5.75 26.68 -6.06
N ARG A 180 -4.95 26.96 -5.00
CA ARG A 180 -5.07 26.33 -3.67
C ARG A 180 -6.43 26.60 -3.03
N SER A 181 -6.85 27.86 -3.02
CA SER A 181 -8.14 28.28 -2.45
C SER A 181 -9.31 27.56 -3.10
N LYS A 182 -9.32 27.46 -4.43
CA LYS A 182 -10.40 26.79 -5.20
C LYS A 182 -10.59 25.32 -4.83
N VAL A 183 -9.56 24.64 -4.36
CA VAL A 183 -9.60 23.22 -4.01
C VAL A 183 -9.46 22.97 -2.50
N GLY A 184 -9.47 24.03 -1.70
CA GLY A 184 -9.46 23.96 -0.24
C GLY A 184 -8.17 23.41 0.36
N VAL A 185 -6.99 23.74 -0.21
CA VAL A 185 -5.71 23.45 0.42
C VAL A 185 -5.55 24.32 1.67
N PRO A 186 -5.30 23.76 2.87
CA PRO A 186 -5.09 24.54 4.08
C PRO A 186 -3.93 25.53 3.95
N LEU A 187 -4.02 26.67 4.65
CA LEU A 187 -3.04 27.74 4.54
C LEU A 187 -1.66 27.35 5.09
N ASP A 188 -1.64 26.48 6.09
CA ASP A 188 -0.43 25.94 6.73
C ASP A 188 0.31 24.88 5.90
N VAL A 189 -0.32 24.36 4.84
CA VAL A 189 0.32 23.42 3.91
C VAL A 189 1.29 24.17 3.03
N VAL A 190 2.59 23.92 3.19
CA VAL A 190 3.67 24.48 2.36
C VAL A 190 4.25 23.40 1.45
N PHE A 191 5.07 23.83 0.48
CA PHE A 191 5.83 22.88 -0.33
C PHE A 191 6.76 22.04 0.55
N GLN A 192 6.69 20.73 0.36
CA GLN A 192 7.61 19.76 0.96
C GLN A 192 8.07 18.77 -0.11
N SER A 193 9.36 18.43 -0.08
CA SER A 193 9.85 17.34 -0.92
C SER A 193 9.27 15.99 -0.47
N LYS A 194 9.20 15.01 -1.36
CA LYS A 194 8.71 13.66 -1.01
C LYS A 194 9.46 13.05 0.18
N PRO A 195 10.83 13.13 0.27
CA PRO A 195 11.55 12.66 1.46
C PRO A 195 11.18 13.40 2.74
N ALA A 196 10.86 14.70 2.68
CA ALA A 196 10.43 15.45 3.85
C ALA A 196 9.04 15.00 4.33
N LEU A 197 8.09 14.82 3.40
CA LEU A 197 6.76 14.25 3.69
C LEU A 197 6.84 12.86 4.31
N ALA A 198 7.71 11.99 3.78
CA ALA A 198 7.91 10.66 4.32
C ALA A 198 8.47 10.69 5.74
N LEU A 199 9.48 11.55 5.99
CA LEU A 199 10.08 11.68 7.31
C LEU A 199 9.09 12.25 8.34
N GLU A 200 8.21 13.17 7.94
CA GLU A 200 7.13 13.67 8.79
C GLU A 200 6.18 12.55 9.21
N GLN A 201 5.77 11.69 8.27
CA GLN A 201 4.92 10.54 8.57
C GLN A 201 5.61 9.52 9.49
N ILE A 202 6.91 9.25 9.30
CA ILE A 202 7.70 8.40 10.19
C ILE A 202 7.73 8.99 11.60
N ARG A 203 8.00 10.29 11.75
CA ARG A 203 8.00 10.98 13.05
C ARG A 203 6.64 10.89 13.75
N ALA A 204 5.57 11.12 13.01
CA ALA A 204 4.21 11.04 13.54
C ALA A 204 3.87 9.61 14.00
N ALA A 205 4.21 8.59 13.23
CA ALA A 205 3.99 7.20 13.61
C ALA A 205 4.84 6.79 14.82
N HIS A 206 6.11 7.24 14.88
CA HIS A 206 6.99 7.01 16.02
C HIS A 206 6.44 7.67 17.29
N ALA A 207 6.01 8.93 17.20
CA ALA A 207 5.40 9.67 18.32
C ALA A 207 4.06 9.04 18.76
N ALA A 208 3.31 8.45 17.85
CA ALA A 208 2.09 7.70 18.15
C ALA A 208 2.34 6.32 18.78
N GLY A 209 3.59 5.94 19.04
CA GLY A 209 3.95 4.67 19.68
C GLY A 209 3.79 3.44 18.77
N VAL A 210 3.76 3.61 17.45
CA VAL A 210 3.79 2.45 16.52
C VAL A 210 5.07 1.66 16.76
N PRO A 211 4.99 0.33 16.97
CA PRO A 211 6.17 -0.48 17.22
C PRO A 211 7.25 -0.32 16.14
N PRO A 212 8.53 -0.17 16.52
CA PRO A 212 9.60 0.09 15.59
C PRO A 212 9.84 -1.05 14.61
N GLY A 213 10.32 -0.71 13.43
CA GLY A 213 10.79 -1.63 12.39
C GLY A 213 11.90 -0.98 11.59
N VAL A 214 12.54 -1.73 10.69
CA VAL A 214 13.56 -1.19 9.79
C VAL A 214 12.88 -0.34 8.71
N VAL A 215 13.32 0.90 8.54
CA VAL A 215 12.77 1.79 7.51
C VAL A 215 13.31 1.38 6.14
N LEU A 216 12.41 1.00 5.24
CA LEU A 216 12.71 0.67 3.85
C LEU A 216 12.32 1.82 2.94
N ALA A 217 13.21 2.20 2.04
CA ALA A 217 13.00 3.34 1.14
C ALA A 217 13.66 3.10 -0.23
N ASP A 218 13.08 3.69 -1.26
CA ASP A 218 13.68 3.67 -2.59
C ASP A 218 14.80 4.71 -2.74
N GLU A 219 15.31 4.83 -3.96
CA GLU A 219 16.43 5.70 -4.31
C GLU A 219 16.13 7.20 -4.11
N VAL A 220 14.88 7.62 -4.26
CA VAL A 220 14.47 9.03 -4.08
C VAL A 220 14.67 9.45 -2.63
N TYR A 221 14.25 8.61 -1.70
CA TYR A 221 14.39 8.86 -0.26
C TYR A 221 15.80 8.54 0.22
N GLY A 222 16.32 7.37 -0.16
CA GLY A 222 17.59 6.88 0.33
C GLY A 222 18.81 7.69 -0.13
N SER A 223 18.75 8.36 -1.28
CA SER A 223 19.80 9.28 -1.72
C SER A 223 19.78 10.65 -0.98
N THR A 224 18.73 10.95 -0.21
CA THR A 224 18.56 12.20 0.51
C THR A 224 19.17 12.10 1.91
N ALA A 225 20.27 12.80 2.18
CA ALA A 225 21.00 12.74 3.46
C ALA A 225 20.12 13.14 4.65
N SER A 226 19.34 14.22 4.53
CA SER A 226 18.43 14.66 5.60
C SER A 226 17.36 13.65 5.96
N PHE A 227 16.90 12.84 5.00
CA PHE A 227 15.98 11.73 5.28
C PHE A 227 16.67 10.65 6.13
N ARG A 228 17.84 10.16 5.70
CA ARG A 228 18.59 9.13 6.45
C ARG A 228 18.95 9.59 7.86
N GLN A 229 19.46 10.83 7.98
CA GLN A 229 19.78 11.44 9.28
C GLN A 229 18.55 11.58 10.17
N GLY A 230 17.42 11.98 9.58
CA GLY A 230 16.15 12.09 10.31
C GLY A 230 15.62 10.75 10.82
N VAL A 231 15.78 9.67 10.07
CA VAL A 231 15.44 8.30 10.50
C VAL A 231 16.37 7.85 11.63
N SER A 232 17.69 8.04 11.46
CA SER A 232 18.68 7.69 12.49
C SER A 232 18.48 8.48 13.79
N ALA A 233 18.08 9.76 13.72
CA ALA A 233 17.81 10.58 14.89
C ALA A 233 16.61 10.07 15.73
N LEU A 234 15.73 9.25 15.15
CA LEU A 234 14.65 8.57 15.85
C LEU A 234 15.09 7.22 16.47
N GLY A 235 16.36 6.84 16.32
CA GLY A 235 16.86 5.54 16.76
C GLY A 235 16.37 4.37 15.89
N LEU A 236 15.86 4.63 14.68
CA LEU A 236 15.40 3.61 13.76
C LEU A 236 16.50 3.19 12.79
N ASP A 237 16.60 1.90 12.55
CA ASP A 237 17.42 1.36 11.47
C ASP A 237 16.76 1.57 10.10
N TYR A 238 17.58 1.57 9.04
CA TYR A 238 17.07 1.61 7.68
C TYR A 238 17.85 0.70 6.72
N ALA A 239 17.18 0.31 5.64
CA ALA A 239 17.78 -0.22 4.42
C ALA A 239 17.20 0.58 3.24
N ALA A 240 17.96 1.58 2.80
CA ALA A 240 17.51 2.56 1.81
C ALA A 240 18.31 2.43 0.51
N ALA A 241 17.61 2.27 -0.62
CA ALA A 241 18.26 2.26 -1.92
C ALA A 241 18.88 3.63 -2.23
N VAL A 242 20.03 3.63 -2.90
CA VAL A 242 20.76 4.86 -3.23
C VAL A 242 21.23 4.88 -4.67
N ARG A 243 21.44 6.08 -5.21
CA ARG A 243 21.94 6.27 -6.57
C ARG A 243 23.35 5.73 -6.73
N ALA A 244 23.63 5.21 -7.91
CA ALA A 244 24.96 4.76 -8.32
C ALA A 244 26.04 5.83 -8.16
N THR A 245 25.67 7.11 -8.18
CA THR A 245 26.55 8.28 -8.00
C THR A 245 26.75 8.68 -6.54
N THR A 246 26.02 8.06 -5.59
CA THR A 246 26.15 8.39 -4.15
C THR A 246 27.58 8.26 -3.67
N PRO A 247 28.19 9.31 -3.06
CA PRO A 247 29.56 9.25 -2.59
C PRO A 247 29.65 8.48 -1.28
N VAL A 248 30.64 7.61 -1.18
CA VAL A 248 31.01 6.86 0.02
C VAL A 248 32.51 6.93 0.28
N ARG A 249 32.91 6.86 1.54
CA ARG A 249 34.30 6.96 1.98
C ARG A 249 34.79 5.64 2.59
N PRO A 250 36.12 5.43 2.70
CA PRO A 250 36.65 4.22 3.33
C PRO A 250 36.18 4.13 4.79
N PRO A 251 36.03 2.88 5.32
CA PRO A 251 35.77 2.66 6.72
C PRO A 251 36.95 3.11 7.59
N LEU A 252 36.72 3.32 8.88
CA LEU A 252 37.78 3.71 9.82
C LEU A 252 38.86 2.63 9.98
N ASP A 253 38.46 1.38 9.93
CA ASP A 253 39.39 0.23 9.93
C ASP A 253 40.14 0.15 8.60
N LYS A 254 41.42 0.55 8.60
CA LYS A 254 42.30 0.55 7.42
C LYS A 254 42.42 -0.83 6.77
N ARG A 255 42.30 -1.93 7.52
CA ARG A 255 42.33 -3.30 6.97
C ARG A 255 41.18 -3.56 6.02
N ARG A 256 40.06 -2.88 6.21
CA ARG A 256 38.83 -2.96 5.39
C ARG A 256 38.81 -1.94 4.25
N ALA A 257 39.73 -0.96 4.29
CA ALA A 257 39.84 0.09 3.29
C ALA A 257 40.59 -0.32 2.00
N ARG A 258 40.90 -1.62 1.82
CA ARG A 258 41.69 -2.13 0.67
C ARG A 258 41.12 -1.72 -0.69
N LEU A 259 39.81 -1.62 -0.82
CA LEU A 259 39.14 -1.22 -2.05
C LEU A 259 39.43 0.25 -2.46
N TRP A 260 39.86 1.08 -1.53
CA TRP A 260 40.26 2.47 -1.80
C TRP A 260 41.72 2.62 -2.21
N ARG A 261 42.53 1.52 -2.19
CA ARG A 261 43.92 1.53 -2.63
C ARG A 261 44.78 2.60 -1.95
N GLY A 262 44.54 2.86 -0.66
CA GLY A 262 45.24 3.86 0.13
C GLY A 262 44.77 5.30 -0.06
N GLN A 263 43.75 5.55 -0.89
CA GLN A 263 43.15 6.87 -1.09
C GLN A 263 42.06 7.11 -0.04
N ASP A 264 42.04 8.29 0.57
CA ASP A 264 40.98 8.69 1.53
C ASP A 264 39.84 9.46 0.83
N ALA A 265 39.90 9.55 -0.50
CA ALA A 265 38.91 10.22 -1.30
C ALA A 265 37.57 9.47 -1.37
N ALA A 266 36.48 10.21 -1.47
CA ALA A 266 35.18 9.64 -1.72
C ALA A 266 35.11 8.98 -3.10
N LEU A 267 34.49 7.81 -3.17
CA LEU A 267 34.16 7.12 -4.42
C LEU A 267 32.65 7.08 -4.61
N SER A 268 32.17 7.15 -5.83
CA SER A 268 30.77 6.79 -6.09
C SER A 268 30.56 5.32 -5.80
N VAL A 269 29.34 4.97 -5.38
CA VAL A 269 28.95 3.56 -5.11
C VAL A 269 29.25 2.67 -6.31
N ARG A 270 28.97 3.13 -7.55
CA ARG A 270 29.31 2.41 -8.79
C ARG A 270 30.81 2.18 -8.92
N ALA A 271 31.62 3.22 -8.71
CA ALA A 271 33.07 3.10 -8.82
C ALA A 271 33.67 2.14 -7.76
N LEU A 272 33.08 2.13 -6.56
CA LEU A 272 33.45 1.17 -5.52
C LEU A 272 33.02 -0.25 -5.88
N ALA A 273 31.79 -0.43 -6.38
CA ALA A 273 31.27 -1.76 -6.79
C ALA A 273 32.16 -2.42 -7.85
N ALA A 274 32.68 -1.66 -8.83
CA ALA A 274 33.60 -2.13 -9.85
C ALA A 274 34.95 -2.64 -9.29
N ARG A 275 35.32 -2.24 -8.05
CA ARG A 275 36.56 -2.69 -7.38
C ARG A 275 36.36 -3.92 -6.51
N VAL A 276 35.13 -4.38 -6.33
CA VAL A 276 34.80 -5.55 -5.46
C VAL A 276 35.28 -6.83 -6.14
N PRO A 277 36.19 -7.60 -5.51
CA PRO A 277 36.69 -8.81 -6.11
C PRO A 277 35.59 -9.86 -6.25
N ARG A 278 35.65 -10.68 -7.29
CA ARG A 278 34.66 -11.75 -7.52
C ARG A 278 34.43 -12.66 -6.32
N SER A 279 35.46 -12.89 -5.54
CA SER A 279 35.41 -13.71 -4.32
C SER A 279 34.58 -13.11 -3.17
N ALA A 280 34.24 -11.82 -3.21
CA ALA A 280 33.42 -11.16 -2.20
C ALA A 280 31.90 -11.28 -2.51
N TRP A 281 31.56 -11.66 -3.73
CA TRP A 281 30.16 -11.85 -4.12
C TRP A 281 29.65 -13.21 -3.69
N ARG A 282 28.42 -13.25 -3.11
CA ARG A 282 27.77 -14.48 -2.67
C ARG A 282 26.42 -14.60 -3.36
N TRP A 283 26.05 -15.79 -3.75
CA TRP A 283 24.69 -16.11 -4.17
C TRP A 283 23.76 -16.08 -2.97
N VAL A 284 22.68 -15.33 -3.09
CA VAL A 284 21.60 -15.28 -2.12
C VAL A 284 20.30 -15.53 -2.88
N THR A 285 19.49 -16.42 -2.34
CA THR A 285 18.14 -16.71 -2.83
C THR A 285 17.13 -16.11 -1.88
N TRP A 286 16.13 -15.46 -2.41
CA TRP A 286 15.01 -14.91 -1.62
C TRP A 286 13.68 -15.16 -2.33
N ARG A 287 12.58 -14.86 -1.65
CA ARG A 287 11.25 -14.99 -2.22
C ARG A 287 10.42 -13.74 -1.88
N GLU A 288 9.61 -13.30 -2.81
CA GLU A 288 8.68 -12.20 -2.65
C GLU A 288 7.26 -12.76 -2.64
N GLY A 289 6.65 -12.80 -1.46
CA GLY A 289 5.33 -13.39 -1.25
C GLY A 289 5.27 -14.88 -1.63
N SER A 290 4.25 -15.25 -2.39
CA SER A 290 4.05 -16.60 -2.93
C SER A 290 4.71 -16.82 -4.29
N GLY A 291 5.46 -15.82 -4.79
CA GLY A 291 6.15 -15.88 -6.08
C GLY A 291 7.24 -16.96 -6.16
N PRO A 292 7.88 -17.14 -7.33
CA PRO A 292 9.02 -18.04 -7.49
C PRO A 292 10.22 -17.57 -6.66
N GLU A 293 11.16 -18.46 -6.44
CA GLU A 293 12.44 -18.10 -5.85
C GLU A 293 13.24 -17.21 -6.79
N LEU A 294 13.75 -16.12 -6.24
CA LEU A 294 14.60 -15.16 -6.90
C LEU A 294 16.04 -15.37 -6.40
N SER A 295 17.02 -15.21 -7.25
CA SER A 295 18.43 -15.36 -6.91
C SER A 295 19.27 -14.27 -7.55
N GLY A 296 20.31 -13.85 -6.83
CA GLY A 296 21.26 -12.87 -7.31
C GLY A 296 22.58 -12.94 -6.55
N ARG A 297 23.59 -12.25 -7.05
CA ARG A 297 24.88 -12.13 -6.35
C ARG A 297 24.86 -10.83 -5.54
N PHE A 298 25.24 -10.94 -4.27
CA PHE A 298 25.32 -9.81 -3.36
C PHE A 298 26.69 -9.69 -2.72
N ALA A 299 27.09 -8.45 -2.44
CA ALA A 299 28.26 -8.15 -1.62
C ALA A 299 27.92 -7.08 -0.60
N ALA A 300 28.44 -7.19 0.61
CA ALA A 300 28.28 -6.23 1.68
C ALA A 300 29.63 -5.62 2.06
N ILE A 301 29.72 -4.30 2.05
CA ILE A 301 30.96 -3.55 2.26
C ILE A 301 30.71 -2.51 3.35
N ARG A 302 31.64 -2.34 4.30
CA ARG A 302 31.56 -1.23 5.26
C ARG A 302 32.06 0.05 4.60
N VAL A 303 31.30 1.11 4.74
CA VAL A 303 31.58 2.43 4.19
C VAL A 303 31.23 3.52 5.19
N ARG A 304 31.85 4.68 5.10
CA ARG A 304 31.38 5.90 5.77
C ARG A 304 30.55 6.71 4.79
N VAL A 305 29.48 7.30 5.29
CA VAL A 305 28.46 8.01 4.50
C VAL A 305 28.33 9.45 4.97
N GLY A 306 27.82 10.30 4.08
CA GLY A 306 27.65 11.73 4.35
C GLY A 306 28.90 12.56 4.09
N ARG A 307 28.74 13.91 4.23
CA ARG A 307 29.85 14.82 4.08
C ARG A 307 30.89 14.47 5.14
N ASP A 308 32.12 14.23 4.70
CA ASP A 308 33.27 13.84 5.54
C ASP A 308 33.04 12.61 6.44
N GLY A 309 32.02 11.79 6.13
CA GLY A 309 31.67 10.61 6.91
C GLY A 309 30.77 10.89 8.11
N ALA A 310 30.11 12.03 8.15
CA ALA A 310 29.30 12.50 9.29
C ALA A 310 28.10 11.58 9.64
N GLU A 311 27.60 10.77 8.71
CA GLU A 311 26.54 9.79 8.97
C GLU A 311 27.08 8.46 9.54
N GLY A 312 28.37 8.38 9.82
CA GLY A 312 29.00 7.20 10.42
C GLY A 312 29.25 6.03 9.45
N GLU A 313 29.62 4.89 10.02
CA GLU A 313 29.85 3.67 9.26
C GLU A 313 28.56 2.87 9.07
N GLN A 314 28.29 2.52 7.82
CA GLN A 314 27.12 1.75 7.40
C GLN A 314 27.55 0.57 6.53
N THR A 315 26.64 -0.37 6.32
CA THR A 315 26.81 -1.42 5.33
C THR A 315 26.29 -0.94 3.98
N LEU A 316 27.13 -0.91 2.98
CA LEU A 316 26.75 -0.79 1.58
C LEU A 316 26.47 -2.20 1.05
N LEU A 317 25.19 -2.50 0.79
CA LEU A 317 24.78 -3.71 0.10
C LEU A 317 24.78 -3.45 -1.39
N LEU A 318 25.41 -4.35 -2.14
CA LEU A 318 25.50 -4.32 -3.60
C LEU A 318 24.79 -5.54 -4.17
N GLU A 319 24.02 -5.35 -5.25
CA GLU A 319 23.36 -6.42 -5.98
C GLU A 319 23.88 -6.51 -7.42
N TRP A 320 24.16 -7.72 -7.84
CA TRP A 320 24.49 -8.04 -9.23
C TRP A 320 23.51 -9.11 -9.73
N PRO A 321 22.42 -8.67 -10.42
CA PRO A 321 21.42 -9.59 -10.93
C PRO A 321 21.97 -10.60 -11.93
N VAL A 322 21.27 -11.71 -12.08
CA VAL A 322 21.57 -12.71 -13.10
C VAL A 322 21.43 -12.08 -14.49
N GLY A 323 22.42 -12.29 -15.34
CA GLY A 323 22.42 -11.76 -16.72
C GLY A 323 22.82 -10.30 -16.86
N ALA A 324 22.96 -9.54 -15.77
CA ALA A 324 23.48 -8.17 -15.84
C ALA A 324 24.99 -8.14 -16.06
N THR A 325 25.48 -7.15 -16.81
CA THR A 325 26.92 -6.93 -17.03
C THR A 325 27.59 -6.34 -15.79
N ASP A 326 26.88 -5.52 -15.04
CA ASP A 326 27.37 -4.74 -13.92
C ASP A 326 26.40 -4.82 -12.70
N PRO A 327 26.87 -4.54 -11.49
CA PRO A 327 26.00 -4.33 -10.34
C PRO A 327 25.05 -3.14 -10.56
N VAL A 328 23.77 -3.31 -10.23
CA VAL A 328 22.74 -2.28 -10.48
C VAL A 328 21.98 -1.86 -9.24
N GLY A 329 21.95 -2.70 -8.18
CA GLY A 329 21.27 -2.40 -6.94
C GLY A 329 22.24 -1.96 -5.83
N TYR A 330 21.91 -0.89 -5.13
CA TYR A 330 22.75 -0.29 -4.09
C TYR A 330 21.90 0.16 -2.92
N TRP A 331 22.21 -0.30 -1.70
CA TRP A 331 21.52 0.11 -0.47
C TRP A 331 22.50 0.50 0.61
N LEU A 332 22.18 1.56 1.33
CA LEU A 332 22.81 1.89 2.60
C LEU A 332 21.97 1.28 3.73
N VAL A 333 22.62 0.53 4.61
CA VAL A 333 21.96 -0.26 5.65
C VAL A 333 22.64 -0.01 6.99
N THR A 334 21.85 0.35 8.01
CA THR A 334 22.33 0.66 9.36
C THR A 334 22.24 -0.52 10.34
N LEU A 335 21.69 -1.67 9.91
CA LEU A 335 21.61 -2.87 10.74
C LEU A 335 22.94 -3.20 11.39
N ALA A 336 22.88 -3.92 12.50
CA ALA A 336 24.04 -4.34 13.26
C ALA A 336 25.14 -4.96 12.36
N ARG A 337 26.40 -4.65 12.67
CA ARG A 337 27.56 -5.05 11.85
C ARG A 337 27.65 -6.56 11.58
N HIS A 338 27.13 -7.37 12.50
CA HIS A 338 27.20 -8.84 12.42
C HIS A 338 25.96 -9.47 11.77
N THR A 339 25.02 -8.65 11.29
CA THR A 339 23.84 -9.17 10.61
C THR A 339 24.26 -10.02 9.41
N PRO A 340 23.81 -11.28 9.33
CA PRO A 340 24.13 -12.16 8.21
C PRO A 340 23.74 -11.56 6.87
N LEU A 341 24.53 -11.78 5.82
CA LEU A 341 24.24 -11.23 4.48
C LEU A 341 22.84 -11.58 3.99
N GLN A 342 22.37 -12.80 4.28
CA GLN A 342 21.03 -13.24 3.91
C GLN A 342 19.94 -12.36 4.54
N ASP A 343 20.09 -11.97 5.80
CA ASP A 343 19.14 -11.13 6.51
C ASP A 343 19.20 -9.68 6.03
N VAL A 344 20.39 -9.19 5.69
CA VAL A 344 20.55 -7.87 5.06
C VAL A 344 19.85 -7.82 3.71
N VAL A 345 19.99 -8.86 2.88
CA VAL A 345 19.32 -8.99 1.59
C VAL A 345 17.81 -9.10 1.78
N ALA A 346 17.34 -9.98 2.67
CA ALA A 346 15.90 -10.13 2.96
C ALA A 346 15.27 -8.81 3.42
N THR A 347 16.00 -8.03 4.23
CA THR A 347 15.56 -6.71 4.66
C THR A 347 15.48 -5.74 3.49
N ALA A 348 16.55 -5.58 2.70
CA ALA A 348 16.57 -4.66 1.56
C ALA A 348 15.50 -5.00 0.50
N LYS A 349 15.24 -6.30 0.30
CA LYS A 349 14.19 -6.79 -0.60
C LYS A 349 12.78 -6.73 -0.02
N GLY A 350 12.62 -6.50 1.28
CA GLY A 350 11.32 -6.41 1.95
C GLY A 350 10.39 -5.31 1.41
N ARG A 351 10.89 -4.38 0.58
CA ARG A 351 10.07 -3.31 -0.02
C ARG A 351 8.96 -3.82 -0.96
N TRP A 352 9.07 -5.04 -1.50
CA TRP A 352 8.03 -5.65 -2.34
C TRP A 352 6.63 -5.65 -1.67
N TRP A 353 6.57 -5.65 -0.33
CA TRP A 353 5.32 -5.59 0.41
C TRP A 353 4.46 -4.37 0.05
N VAL A 354 5.07 -3.19 -0.13
CA VAL A 354 4.32 -1.99 -0.46
C VAL A 354 3.80 -2.01 -1.89
N GLU A 355 4.51 -2.65 -2.82
CA GLU A 355 4.06 -2.80 -4.22
C GLU A 355 2.82 -3.70 -4.29
N GLN A 356 2.83 -4.82 -3.56
CA GLN A 356 1.66 -5.67 -3.41
C GLN A 356 0.51 -4.93 -2.73
N ASN A 357 0.80 -4.17 -1.68
CA ASN A 357 -0.17 -3.37 -0.95
C ASN A 357 -0.87 -2.34 -1.85
N TYR A 358 -0.13 -1.60 -2.67
CA TYR A 358 -0.72 -0.66 -3.62
C TYR A 358 -1.57 -1.35 -4.69
N ARG A 359 -1.14 -2.51 -5.17
CA ARG A 359 -1.92 -3.29 -6.12
C ARG A 359 -3.27 -3.66 -5.51
N GLU A 360 -3.27 -4.22 -4.30
CA GLU A 360 -4.49 -4.60 -3.59
C GLU A 360 -5.37 -3.37 -3.26
N LEU A 361 -4.79 -2.27 -2.76
CA LEU A 361 -5.53 -1.03 -2.48
C LEU A 361 -6.22 -0.47 -3.73
N LYS A 362 -5.56 -0.50 -4.88
CA LYS A 362 -6.15 0.00 -6.14
C LYS A 362 -7.19 -0.95 -6.70
N GLN A 363 -6.90 -2.25 -6.75
CA GLN A 363 -7.78 -3.24 -7.36
C GLN A 363 -8.96 -3.62 -6.46
N GLU A 364 -8.73 -3.76 -5.16
CA GLU A 364 -9.74 -4.31 -4.25
C GLU A 364 -10.61 -3.22 -3.58
N VAL A 365 -10.04 -2.05 -3.27
CA VAL A 365 -10.77 -0.99 -2.56
C VAL A 365 -10.80 0.35 -3.32
N GLY A 366 -10.34 0.38 -4.57
CA GLY A 366 -10.49 1.53 -5.46
C GLY A 366 -9.74 2.79 -5.03
N LEU A 367 -8.54 2.65 -4.43
CA LEU A 367 -7.71 3.79 -4.00
C LEU A 367 -7.51 4.85 -5.10
N GLY A 368 -7.41 4.45 -6.37
CA GLY A 368 -7.24 5.33 -7.52
C GLY A 368 -8.54 5.93 -8.08
N ASP A 369 -9.70 5.51 -7.60
CA ASP A 369 -11.01 5.80 -8.22
C ASP A 369 -11.63 7.12 -7.76
N PHE A 370 -10.98 7.89 -6.89
CA PHE A 370 -11.48 9.18 -6.44
C PHE A 370 -11.52 10.20 -7.58
N GLU A 371 -12.71 10.75 -7.85
CA GLU A 371 -12.95 11.74 -8.91
C GLU A 371 -13.06 13.17 -8.40
N GLY A 372 -13.10 13.36 -7.08
CA GLY A 372 -13.15 14.67 -6.46
C GLY A 372 -11.89 15.51 -6.75
N ARG A 373 -12.05 16.85 -6.63
CA ARG A 373 -10.98 17.81 -6.93
C ARG A 373 -10.32 18.40 -5.68
N GLY A 374 -11.02 18.36 -4.53
CA GLY A 374 -10.61 19.04 -3.31
C GLY A 374 -9.57 18.29 -2.49
N TRP A 375 -8.79 19.06 -1.71
CA TRP A 375 -7.78 18.56 -0.78
C TRP A 375 -8.38 17.62 0.26
N ARG A 376 -9.43 18.06 0.96
CA ARG A 376 -10.09 17.27 2.00
C ARG A 376 -10.63 15.96 1.45
N GLY A 377 -11.37 16.02 0.36
CA GLY A 377 -11.96 14.82 -0.24
C GLY A 377 -10.92 13.79 -0.67
N PHE A 378 -9.76 14.24 -1.16
CA PHE A 378 -8.65 13.35 -1.49
C PHE A 378 -8.13 12.60 -0.26
N HIS A 379 -7.82 13.30 0.84
CA HIS A 379 -7.30 12.68 2.06
C HIS A 379 -8.34 11.79 2.75
N HIS A 380 -9.59 12.23 2.84
CA HIS A 380 -10.68 11.42 3.37
C HIS A 380 -10.89 10.12 2.58
N HIS A 381 -10.80 10.17 1.23
CA HIS A 381 -10.88 8.95 0.42
C HIS A 381 -9.70 8.01 0.69
N LEU A 382 -8.47 8.52 0.80
CA LEU A 382 -7.31 7.72 1.19
C LEU A 382 -7.53 7.04 2.54
N THR A 383 -7.95 7.81 3.54
CA THR A 383 -8.21 7.33 4.91
C THR A 383 -9.27 6.22 4.92
N LEU A 384 -10.38 6.41 4.22
CA LEU A 384 -11.45 5.40 4.16
C LEU A 384 -11.03 4.15 3.36
N SER A 385 -10.23 4.32 2.32
CA SER A 385 -9.65 3.19 1.58
C SER A 385 -8.68 2.38 2.45
N PHE A 386 -7.85 3.06 3.24
CA PHE A 386 -6.95 2.40 4.20
C PHE A 386 -7.73 1.70 5.32
N ALA A 387 -8.79 2.33 5.82
CA ALA A 387 -9.65 1.73 6.83
C ALA A 387 -10.37 0.48 6.31
N ALA A 388 -10.95 0.53 5.11
CA ALA A 388 -11.60 -0.64 4.49
C ALA A 388 -10.59 -1.78 4.22
N TYR A 389 -9.40 -1.44 3.75
CA TYR A 389 -8.32 -2.40 3.57
C TYR A 389 -7.81 -2.96 4.91
N GLY A 390 -7.68 -2.12 5.93
CA GLY A 390 -7.26 -2.50 7.28
C GLY A 390 -8.15 -3.59 7.88
N PHE A 391 -9.47 -3.53 7.65
CA PHE A 391 -10.36 -4.61 8.05
C PHE A 391 -9.97 -5.95 7.41
N LEU A 392 -9.69 -5.97 6.11
CA LEU A 392 -9.29 -7.19 5.41
C LEU A 392 -7.96 -7.74 5.95
N VAL A 393 -7.00 -6.83 6.23
CA VAL A 393 -5.73 -7.20 6.88
C VAL A 393 -5.97 -7.80 8.27
N MET A 394 -6.82 -7.17 9.09
CA MET A 394 -7.18 -7.68 10.41
C MET A 394 -7.76 -9.09 10.33
N ARG A 395 -8.76 -9.30 9.47
CA ARG A 395 -9.39 -10.62 9.29
C ARG A 395 -8.40 -11.65 8.75
N ARG A 396 -7.52 -11.28 7.84
CA ARG A 396 -6.43 -12.14 7.37
C ARG A 396 -5.55 -12.63 8.52
N CYS A 397 -5.16 -11.73 9.41
CA CYS A 397 -4.34 -12.06 10.58
C CYS A 397 -5.10 -12.86 11.65
N GLN A 398 -6.42 -12.80 11.71
CA GLN A 398 -7.24 -13.59 12.64
C GLN A 398 -7.54 -15.02 12.14
N GLN A 399 -7.33 -15.31 10.86
CA GLN A 399 -7.50 -16.65 10.33
C GLN A 399 -6.33 -17.55 10.73
N PRO A 400 -6.58 -18.85 10.99
CA PRO A 400 -5.51 -19.80 11.23
C PRO A 400 -4.52 -19.81 10.06
N TRP A 401 -3.25 -19.56 10.34
CA TRP A 401 -2.20 -19.68 9.33
C TRP A 401 -1.99 -21.15 9.00
N PRO A 402 -1.98 -21.56 7.71
CA PRO A 402 -1.76 -22.96 7.37
C PRO A 402 -0.41 -23.40 7.88
N ALA A 403 -0.39 -24.45 8.71
CA ALA A 403 0.83 -25.09 9.15
C ALA A 403 1.65 -25.52 7.92
N GLY A 404 2.88 -24.99 7.79
CA GLY A 404 3.77 -25.35 6.68
C GLY A 404 3.91 -24.31 5.56
N GLY A 405 3.40 -23.09 5.71
CA GLY A 405 3.71 -21.96 4.81
C GLY A 405 3.15 -22.08 3.38
N ARG A 406 2.37 -23.12 3.06
CA ARG A 406 1.64 -23.23 1.80
C ARG A 406 0.18 -22.91 2.06
N ALA A 407 -0.32 -21.82 1.48
CA ALA A 407 -1.75 -21.53 1.43
C ALA A 407 -2.47 -22.80 0.90
N GLY A 408 -3.41 -23.32 1.68
CA GLY A 408 -4.23 -24.46 1.25
C GLY A 408 -4.90 -24.14 -0.08
N VAL A 409 -4.78 -25.03 -1.04
CA VAL A 409 -5.48 -24.93 -2.32
C VAL A 409 -6.96 -25.21 -2.03
N LEU A 410 -7.82 -24.20 -2.17
CA LEU A 410 -9.26 -24.44 -2.22
C LEU A 410 -9.56 -25.08 -3.57
N SER A 411 -9.86 -26.37 -3.55
CA SER A 411 -10.52 -27.02 -4.70
C SER A 411 -11.98 -26.57 -4.70
N PHE A 412 -12.37 -25.78 -5.68
CA PHE A 412 -13.79 -25.59 -5.97
C PHE A 412 -14.38 -26.89 -6.54
N PRO A 413 -15.68 -27.22 -6.27
CA PRO A 413 -16.29 -28.34 -6.93
C PRO A 413 -16.20 -28.12 -8.45
N VAL A 414 -15.51 -29.02 -9.12
CA VAL A 414 -15.49 -29.07 -10.59
C VAL A 414 -16.85 -29.55 -11.03
N VAL A 415 -17.63 -28.68 -11.66
CA VAL A 415 -18.80 -29.14 -12.42
C VAL A 415 -18.26 -29.85 -13.66
N ALA A 416 -18.26 -31.17 -13.63
CA ALA A 416 -17.86 -31.97 -14.76
C ALA A 416 -18.97 -31.90 -15.82
N ASP A 417 -18.93 -30.88 -16.66
CA ASP A 417 -19.70 -30.84 -17.89
C ASP A 417 -18.84 -31.46 -19.00
N PRO A 418 -19.22 -32.63 -19.55
CA PRO A 418 -18.42 -33.29 -20.58
C PRO A 418 -18.33 -32.49 -21.89
N THR A 419 -19.11 -31.41 -22.04
CA THR A 419 -19.13 -30.58 -23.25
C THR A 419 -18.21 -29.35 -23.14
N HIS A 420 -17.68 -29.05 -21.94
CA HIS A 420 -16.78 -27.93 -21.72
C HIS A 420 -15.38 -28.40 -21.28
N PRO A 421 -14.31 -27.77 -21.77
CA PRO A 421 -12.97 -28.08 -21.29
C PRO A 421 -12.89 -27.85 -19.78
N PRO A 422 -12.17 -28.69 -19.00
CA PRO A 422 -12.07 -28.56 -17.57
C PRO A 422 -11.54 -27.19 -17.23
N ILE A 423 -12.33 -26.41 -16.48
CA ILE A 423 -11.90 -25.15 -15.90
C ILE A 423 -10.69 -25.48 -15.02
N ARG A 424 -9.53 -24.92 -15.33
CA ARG A 424 -8.36 -25.06 -14.47
C ARG A 424 -8.74 -24.54 -13.08
N PRO A 425 -8.58 -25.31 -11.99
CA PRO A 425 -8.92 -24.85 -10.67
C PRO A 425 -8.06 -23.60 -10.39
N GLU A 426 -8.71 -22.45 -10.27
CA GLU A 426 -8.05 -21.24 -9.82
C GLU A 426 -7.56 -21.48 -8.39
N ARG A 427 -6.25 -21.37 -8.18
CA ARG A 427 -5.64 -21.53 -6.87
C ARG A 427 -5.85 -20.26 -6.07
N HIS A 428 -6.98 -20.15 -5.39
CA HIS A 428 -7.23 -19.05 -4.48
C HIS A 428 -6.66 -19.37 -3.09
N ALA A 429 -5.71 -18.53 -2.63
CA ALA A 429 -5.28 -18.61 -1.24
C ALA A 429 -6.44 -18.13 -0.34
N PRO A 430 -6.89 -18.94 0.64
CA PRO A 430 -8.03 -18.59 1.51
C PRO A 430 -7.86 -17.28 2.26
N THR A 431 -6.60 -16.94 2.58
CA THR A 431 -6.19 -15.75 3.34
C THR A 431 -5.72 -14.61 2.45
N SER A 432 -5.87 -14.69 1.12
CA SER A 432 -5.56 -13.54 0.25
C SER A 432 -6.59 -12.42 0.41
N ILE A 433 -6.17 -11.18 0.29
CA ILE A 433 -7.06 -10.01 0.38
C ILE A 433 -8.23 -10.09 -0.61
N PRO A 434 -8.02 -10.47 -1.90
CA PRO A 434 -9.14 -10.66 -2.83
C PRO A 434 -10.16 -11.71 -2.36
N THR A 435 -9.68 -12.85 -1.82
CA THR A 435 -10.58 -13.90 -1.32
C THR A 435 -11.35 -13.44 -0.09
N MET A 436 -10.67 -12.77 0.86
CA MET A 436 -11.31 -12.21 2.06
C MET A 436 -12.37 -11.17 1.70
N ARG A 437 -12.04 -10.24 0.79
CA ARG A 437 -13.00 -9.26 0.29
C ARG A 437 -14.22 -9.93 -0.36
N ARG A 438 -14.01 -10.92 -1.22
CA ARG A 438 -15.08 -11.64 -1.90
C ARG A 438 -16.05 -12.31 -0.92
N ARG A 439 -15.53 -12.98 0.12
CA ARG A 439 -16.36 -13.60 1.16
C ARG A 439 -17.23 -12.58 1.89
N LEU A 440 -16.60 -11.50 2.39
CA LEU A 440 -17.32 -10.43 3.06
C LEU A 440 -18.39 -9.81 2.16
N THR A 441 -18.05 -9.56 0.90
CA THR A 441 -18.93 -8.89 -0.05
C THR A 441 -20.20 -9.67 -0.36
N VAL A 442 -20.13 -11.01 -0.40
CA VAL A 442 -21.32 -11.85 -0.61
C VAL A 442 -22.35 -11.60 0.50
N GLY A 443 -21.92 -11.54 1.74
CA GLY A 443 -22.77 -11.21 2.87
C GLY A 443 -23.32 -9.78 2.83
N LEU A 444 -22.44 -8.80 2.61
CA LEU A 444 -22.84 -7.40 2.52
C LEU A 444 -23.86 -7.15 1.40
N ALA A 445 -23.66 -7.76 0.22
CA ALA A 445 -24.54 -7.59 -0.92
C ALA A 445 -25.96 -8.14 -0.68
N ARG A 446 -26.10 -9.21 0.12
CA ARG A 446 -27.43 -9.76 0.48
C ARG A 446 -28.29 -8.79 1.29
N ARG A 447 -27.69 -7.85 1.98
CA ARG A 447 -28.36 -6.84 2.81
C ARG A 447 -28.67 -5.54 2.08
N LEU A 448 -28.16 -5.37 0.86
CA LEU A 448 -28.43 -4.18 0.08
C LEU A 448 -29.86 -4.19 -0.45
N PRO A 449 -30.48 -3.00 -0.60
CA PRO A 449 -31.79 -2.88 -1.22
C PRO A 449 -31.77 -3.45 -2.63
N ARG A 450 -32.85 -4.17 -2.98
CA ARG A 450 -33.03 -4.70 -4.33
C ARG A 450 -33.21 -3.57 -5.36
N CYS A 451 -32.74 -3.83 -6.57
CA CYS A 451 -32.96 -2.91 -7.67
C CYS A 451 -34.47 -2.82 -7.99
N PRO A 452 -35.08 -1.62 -8.02
CA PRO A 452 -36.52 -1.48 -8.31
C PRO A 452 -36.93 -2.02 -9.68
N CYS A 453 -35.99 -2.06 -10.65
CA CYS A 453 -36.31 -2.46 -12.03
C CYS A 453 -36.30 -3.98 -12.23
N CYS A 454 -35.48 -4.73 -11.50
CA CYS A 454 -35.35 -6.18 -11.68
C CYS A 454 -35.69 -6.97 -10.41
N GLN A 455 -35.86 -6.31 -9.28
CA GLN A 455 -36.11 -6.92 -7.98
C GLN A 455 -35.08 -7.98 -7.54
N THR A 456 -33.95 -8.07 -8.27
CA THR A 456 -32.89 -9.04 -8.04
C THR A 456 -31.94 -8.49 -6.97
N PRO A 457 -31.55 -9.29 -5.95
CA PRO A 457 -30.52 -8.91 -5.00
C PRO A 457 -29.18 -8.68 -5.72
N HIS A 458 -28.42 -7.68 -5.28
CA HIS A 458 -27.08 -7.45 -5.84
C HIS A 458 -26.12 -8.65 -5.72
N SER A 459 -26.36 -9.55 -4.75
CA SER A 459 -25.58 -10.77 -4.56
C SER A 459 -25.64 -11.73 -5.74
N GLU A 460 -26.78 -11.79 -6.45
CA GLU A 460 -26.95 -12.69 -7.59
C GLU A 460 -26.29 -12.13 -8.87
N GLN A 461 -26.20 -10.81 -9.00
CA GLN A 461 -25.49 -10.18 -10.12
C GLN A 461 -23.97 -10.41 -10.09
N VAL A 462 -23.40 -10.65 -8.92
CA VAL A 462 -21.96 -10.91 -8.75
C VAL A 462 -21.54 -12.27 -9.32
N PHE A 463 -22.44 -13.24 -9.34
CA PHE A 463 -22.13 -14.60 -9.81
C PHE A 463 -22.37 -14.80 -11.31
N LEU A 464 -23.15 -13.93 -11.96
CA LEU A 464 -23.58 -14.13 -13.36
C LEU A 464 -22.65 -13.49 -14.41
N ILE A 465 -21.70 -12.64 -14.02
CA ILE A 465 -20.84 -11.92 -14.97
C ILE A 465 -19.51 -12.63 -15.25
N GLN A 466 -19.17 -13.69 -14.54
CA GLN A 466 -17.90 -14.39 -14.68
C GLN A 466 -17.73 -15.33 -15.90
N PRO A 467 -18.75 -15.80 -16.64
CA PRO A 467 -18.51 -16.64 -17.82
C PRO A 467 -18.06 -15.90 -19.09
N LEU A 468 -18.18 -14.56 -19.17
CA LEU A 468 -18.06 -13.85 -20.44
C LEU A 468 -16.73 -13.12 -20.69
N LEU A 469 -15.75 -13.19 -19.80
CA LEU A 469 -14.44 -12.52 -19.97
C LEU A 469 -13.25 -13.48 -20.23
N LEU A 470 -13.49 -14.73 -20.59
CA LEU A 470 -12.44 -15.71 -20.93
C LEU A 470 -12.41 -16.10 -22.42
N SER A 471 -12.97 -15.27 -23.30
CA SER A 471 -12.81 -15.45 -24.75
C SER A 471 -12.47 -14.11 -25.41
N ALA A 472 -11.20 -13.70 -25.34
CA ALA A 472 -10.45 -12.93 -26.33
C ALA A 472 -8.97 -12.91 -25.92
#